data_b5870c8077662bcf0986a3401c2cc32a
#
_entry.id   b5870c8077662bcf0986a3401c2cc32a
#
_cell.length_a   1.000
_cell.length_b   1.000
_cell.length_c   1.000
_cell.angle_alpha   90.00
_cell.angle_beta   90.00
_cell.angle_gamma   90.00
#
_symmetry.space_group_name_H-M   'P 1'
#
loop_
_entity.id
_entity.type
_entity.pdbx_description
1 polymer ?
#
loop_
_entity_poly.entity_id
_entity_poly.type
_entity_poly.pdbx_seq_one_letter_code
_entity_poly.pdbx_strand_id
1 'polypeptide(L)'
;MKEPKERFSKLERAFKILEYLKNNSDSEHTVTQAALRRESEIEPYMGDKETYNDTIVKMAMALNFDEYGVKPENEWKLIFKDFVKKFGAESLDESDSEDEYDDNQTMRIRGLYYNHTFTYEEINSMIESILFSKTIDTESANKIIEKIENNLTTKFYKKGAKNICRVKEPVLADREILRKNLLTIQRAIDGGVQISFTFNGYDKYKKLVPNHNKKDTVSPYYIVASGGRYYLLACKELVFSEKTFRNMSIWRIDLMSEIEIPGRDEKHNINGIPSVSKWKVDNLPQSWSEDFQLSHLNMSFDNPVKIKLRIKSPKEKDNPSKPLRADYTFMYDWFGDTFKYIRTEESEPYDDIVEVKCSPYAMANWALQYLSLIHISEPTR
;
A
#
# COMPACT_ATOMS: atom_id res chain seq x y z
N MET A 1 50.06 -29.94 19.35
CA MET A 1 48.98 -29.65 20.31
C MET A 1 47.78 -29.29 19.44
N LYS A 2 46.66 -30.06 19.52
CA LYS A 2 45.41 -29.66 18.88
C LYS A 2 44.83 -28.51 19.72
N GLU A 3 44.57 -27.37 19.13
CA GLU A 3 43.84 -26.26 19.77
C GLU A 3 42.53 -26.80 20.36
N PRO A 4 42.12 -26.36 21.57
CA PRO A 4 40.87 -26.79 22.15
C PRO A 4 39.74 -26.33 21.22
N LYS A 5 38.96 -27.28 20.68
CA LYS A 5 37.72 -26.95 19.95
C LYS A 5 36.86 -26.10 20.84
N GLU A 6 36.60 -24.85 20.45
CA GLU A 6 35.66 -23.99 21.10
C GLU A 6 34.31 -24.71 21.25
N ARG A 7 33.85 -24.84 22.49
CA ARG A 7 32.57 -25.46 22.76
C ARG A 7 31.47 -24.42 22.72
N PHE A 8 30.87 -24.23 21.57
CA PHE A 8 29.67 -23.38 21.43
C PHE A 8 28.48 -24.01 22.17
N SER A 9 27.69 -23.17 22.83
CA SER A 9 26.44 -23.59 23.46
C SER A 9 25.43 -24.08 22.41
N LYS A 10 24.44 -24.88 22.80
CA LYS A 10 23.36 -25.31 21.90
C LYS A 10 22.62 -24.14 21.30
N LEU A 11 22.43 -23.07 22.07
CA LEU A 11 21.75 -21.85 21.63
C LEU A 11 22.56 -21.11 20.56
N GLU A 12 23.84 -20.89 20.77
CA GLU A 12 24.72 -20.25 19.77
C GLU A 12 24.74 -21.03 18.45
N ARG A 13 24.81 -22.36 18.51
CA ARG A 13 24.73 -23.23 17.33
C ARG A 13 23.42 -23.02 16.58
N ALA A 14 22.29 -23.09 17.29
CA ALA A 14 20.99 -22.91 16.70
C ALA A 14 20.83 -21.53 16.03
N PHE A 15 21.24 -20.46 16.72
CA PHE A 15 21.19 -19.12 16.16
C PHE A 15 22.04 -18.94 14.90
N LYS A 16 23.27 -19.41 14.93
CA LYS A 16 24.18 -19.27 13.79
C LYS A 16 23.72 -20.08 12.57
N ILE A 17 23.25 -21.31 12.80
CA ILE A 17 22.69 -22.12 11.72
C ILE A 17 21.41 -21.47 11.16
N LEU A 18 20.52 -20.97 12.02
CA LEU A 18 19.30 -20.29 11.58
C LEU A 18 19.57 -19.02 10.78
N GLU A 19 20.52 -18.18 11.24
CA GLU A 19 20.97 -16.98 10.55
C GLU A 19 21.51 -17.31 9.14
N TYR A 20 22.35 -18.35 9.07
CA TYR A 20 22.86 -18.82 7.80
C TYR A 20 21.75 -19.32 6.86
N LEU A 21 20.81 -20.14 7.36
CA LEU A 21 19.70 -20.66 6.57
C LEU A 21 18.80 -19.56 6.03
N LYS A 22 18.51 -18.53 6.82
CA LYS A 22 17.73 -17.36 6.38
C LYS A 22 18.33 -16.64 5.19
N ASN A 23 19.66 -16.59 5.09
CA ASN A 23 20.35 -15.87 4.02
C ASN A 23 20.71 -16.77 2.82
N ASN A 24 20.74 -18.09 3.02
CA ASN A 24 21.34 -19.03 2.09
C ASN A 24 20.42 -20.20 1.70
N SER A 25 19.14 -20.14 2.01
CA SER A 25 18.19 -21.19 1.59
C SER A 25 16.78 -20.63 1.37
N ASP A 26 16.03 -21.29 0.50
CA ASP A 26 14.62 -21.10 0.23
C ASP A 26 14.03 -22.43 -0.28
N SER A 27 12.77 -22.46 -0.67
CA SER A 27 12.08 -23.68 -1.16
C SER A 27 12.72 -24.27 -2.43
N GLU A 28 13.35 -23.45 -3.26
CA GLU A 28 14.03 -23.88 -4.49
C GLU A 28 15.51 -24.22 -4.23
N HIS A 29 16.12 -23.60 -3.22
CA HIS A 29 17.54 -23.74 -2.90
C HIS A 29 17.72 -24.35 -1.50
N THR A 30 17.48 -25.66 -1.42
CA THR A 30 17.64 -26.40 -0.17
C THR A 30 19.10 -26.68 0.13
N VAL A 31 19.46 -26.82 1.41
CA VAL A 31 20.81 -27.13 1.85
C VAL A 31 20.92 -28.54 2.41
N THR A 32 22.12 -29.13 2.26
CA THR A 32 22.46 -30.41 2.86
C THR A 32 23.49 -30.20 3.97
N GLN A 33 23.55 -31.16 4.91
CA GLN A 33 24.57 -31.15 5.97
C GLN A 33 26.00 -31.09 5.39
N ALA A 34 26.22 -31.79 4.28
CA ALA A 34 27.53 -31.80 3.62
C ALA A 34 27.90 -30.43 2.99
N ALA A 35 26.88 -29.70 2.47
CA ALA A 35 27.10 -28.35 1.97
C ALA A 35 27.43 -27.39 3.11
N LEU A 36 26.66 -27.42 4.20
CA LEU A 36 26.91 -26.59 5.38
C LEU A 36 28.31 -26.82 5.99
N ARG A 37 28.82 -28.07 6.00
CA ARG A 37 30.15 -28.37 6.52
C ARG A 37 31.29 -27.82 5.65
N ARG A 38 31.04 -27.40 4.42
CA ARG A 38 32.03 -26.78 3.54
C ARG A 38 32.10 -25.26 3.74
N GLU A 39 31.14 -24.69 4.39
CA GLU A 39 31.07 -23.25 4.67
C GLU A 39 31.82 -22.94 5.97
N SER A 40 32.95 -22.26 5.87
CA SER A 40 33.84 -21.93 7.00
C SER A 40 33.16 -21.14 8.11
N GLU A 41 32.12 -20.39 7.80
CA GLU A 41 31.35 -19.60 8.77
C GLU A 41 30.45 -20.46 9.66
N ILE A 42 30.00 -21.61 9.17
CA ILE A 42 29.02 -22.48 9.85
C ILE A 42 29.62 -23.79 10.36
N GLU A 43 30.68 -24.29 9.71
CA GLU A 43 31.32 -25.53 10.11
C GLU A 43 31.60 -25.65 11.61
N PRO A 44 32.14 -24.60 12.30
CA PRO A 44 32.42 -24.65 13.72
C PRO A 44 31.18 -24.90 14.60
N TYR A 45 30.00 -24.49 14.15
CA TYR A 45 28.74 -24.60 14.88
C TYR A 45 28.00 -25.90 14.61
N MET A 46 28.38 -26.70 13.62
CA MET A 46 27.62 -27.88 13.23
C MET A 46 27.72 -29.06 14.24
N GLY A 47 28.84 -29.15 14.94
CA GLY A 47 29.10 -30.30 15.81
C GLY A 47 29.22 -31.62 15.05
N ASP A 48 28.99 -32.76 15.72
CA ASP A 48 28.87 -34.06 15.06
C ASP A 48 27.50 -34.22 14.38
N LYS A 49 27.24 -35.36 13.76
CA LYS A 49 26.00 -35.63 13.03
C LYS A 49 24.77 -35.65 13.95
N GLU A 50 24.91 -36.22 15.11
CA GLU A 50 23.85 -36.35 16.08
C GLU A 50 23.47 -34.97 16.66
N THR A 51 24.47 -34.21 17.10
CA THR A 51 24.30 -32.82 17.57
C THR A 51 23.63 -31.93 16.51
N TYR A 52 24.03 -32.03 15.24
CA TYR A 52 23.41 -31.32 14.16
C TYR A 52 21.94 -31.67 13.99
N ASN A 53 21.63 -32.99 13.92
CA ASN A 53 20.24 -33.44 13.77
C ASN A 53 19.36 -32.99 14.93
N ASP A 54 19.82 -33.17 16.17
CA ASP A 54 19.11 -32.73 17.41
C ASP A 54 18.85 -31.22 17.35
N THR A 55 19.83 -30.43 16.93
CA THR A 55 19.69 -28.98 16.81
C THR A 55 18.64 -28.59 15.77
N ILE A 56 18.66 -29.15 14.57
CA ILE A 56 17.72 -28.83 13.49
C ILE A 56 16.28 -29.24 13.88
N VAL A 57 16.11 -30.44 14.41
CA VAL A 57 14.78 -30.94 14.84
C VAL A 57 14.20 -30.02 15.92
N LYS A 58 14.98 -29.69 16.97
CA LYS A 58 14.55 -28.77 18.00
C LYS A 58 14.22 -27.39 17.52
N MET A 59 15.00 -26.87 16.57
CA MET A 59 14.69 -25.59 15.92
C MET A 59 13.39 -25.66 15.14
N ALA A 60 13.17 -26.73 14.36
CA ALA A 60 11.94 -26.91 13.61
C ALA A 60 10.72 -26.98 14.54
N MET A 61 10.82 -27.77 15.62
CA MET A 61 9.79 -27.82 16.64
C MET A 61 9.50 -26.43 17.24
N ALA A 62 10.54 -25.70 17.67
CA ALA A 62 10.39 -24.38 18.27
C ALA A 62 9.79 -23.32 17.33
N LEU A 63 10.00 -23.45 16.02
CA LEU A 63 9.54 -22.47 15.01
C LEU A 63 8.16 -22.82 14.45
N ASN A 64 7.86 -24.13 14.32
CA ASN A 64 6.68 -24.64 13.61
C ASN A 64 5.56 -25.10 14.54
N PHE A 65 5.77 -25.06 15.85
CA PHE A 65 4.75 -25.37 16.86
C PHE A 65 4.40 -24.15 17.69
N ASP A 66 3.20 -24.14 18.25
CA ASP A 66 2.72 -23.20 19.25
C ASP A 66 2.07 -23.95 20.44
N GLU A 67 1.34 -23.22 21.28
CA GLU A 67 0.65 -23.82 22.46
C GLU A 67 -0.49 -24.77 22.09
N TYR A 68 -0.96 -24.76 20.84
CA TYR A 68 -2.05 -25.62 20.35
C TYR A 68 -1.53 -26.82 19.53
N GLY A 69 -0.22 -26.90 19.25
CA GLY A 69 0.39 -27.99 18.51
C GLY A 69 1.18 -27.52 17.27
N VAL A 70 1.16 -28.33 16.21
CA VAL A 70 1.83 -27.97 14.96
C VAL A 70 1.03 -26.87 14.25
N LYS A 71 1.72 -25.80 13.84
CA LYS A 71 1.13 -24.71 13.05
C LYS A 71 0.69 -25.20 11.67
N PRO A 72 -0.21 -24.47 10.97
CA PRO A 72 -0.50 -24.71 9.55
C PRO A 72 0.78 -24.71 8.71
N GLU A 73 0.86 -25.56 7.69
CA GLU A 73 2.07 -25.74 6.87
C GLU A 73 2.59 -24.44 6.24
N ASN A 74 1.68 -23.56 5.84
CA ASN A 74 2.04 -22.24 5.27
C ASN A 74 2.70 -21.28 6.28
N GLU A 75 2.64 -21.59 7.58
CA GLU A 75 3.29 -20.83 8.65
C GLU A 75 4.61 -21.44 9.11
N TRP A 76 4.95 -22.65 8.66
CA TRP A 76 6.21 -23.29 9.02
C TRP A 76 7.41 -22.47 8.54
N LYS A 77 8.44 -22.40 9.39
CA LYS A 77 9.64 -21.61 9.13
C LYS A 77 10.87 -22.46 8.79
N LEU A 78 11.01 -23.63 9.36
CA LEU A 78 12.13 -24.51 9.10
C LEU A 78 11.61 -25.85 8.61
N ILE A 79 11.88 -26.17 7.35
CA ILE A 79 11.29 -27.29 6.63
C ILE A 79 12.35 -28.25 6.14
N PHE A 80 12.10 -29.55 6.27
CA PHE A 80 12.86 -30.65 5.66
C PHE A 80 11.93 -31.85 5.43
N LYS A 81 12.30 -32.76 4.52
CA LYS A 81 11.39 -33.82 4.01
C LYS A 81 10.75 -34.69 5.09
N ASP A 82 11.55 -35.19 6.03
CA ASP A 82 11.01 -36.07 7.10
C ASP A 82 10.09 -35.30 8.07
N PHE A 83 10.26 -33.99 8.22
CA PHE A 83 9.36 -33.15 9.02
C PHE A 83 7.99 -33.02 8.33
N VAL A 84 7.99 -32.74 7.02
CA VAL A 84 6.76 -32.69 6.20
C VAL A 84 6.04 -34.03 6.22
N LYS A 85 6.77 -35.14 6.06
CA LYS A 85 6.20 -36.50 6.10
C LYS A 85 5.55 -36.81 7.46
N LYS A 86 6.10 -36.32 8.57
CA LYS A 86 5.59 -36.63 9.93
C LYS A 86 4.44 -35.72 10.35
N PHE A 87 4.43 -34.44 9.93
CA PHE A 87 3.52 -33.42 10.43
C PHE A 87 2.69 -32.71 9.36
N GLY A 88 2.91 -33.02 8.06
CA GLY A 88 2.18 -32.41 6.95
C GLY A 88 0.76 -32.95 6.78
N ALA A 89 -0.06 -32.24 6.02
CA ALA A 89 -1.46 -32.59 5.81
C ALA A 89 -1.67 -33.98 5.18
N GLU A 90 -0.75 -34.42 4.32
CA GLU A 90 -0.78 -35.76 3.73
C GLU A 90 -0.59 -36.88 4.76
N SER A 91 0.02 -36.60 5.92
CA SER A 91 0.18 -37.60 6.99
C SER A 91 -1.09 -37.91 7.74
N LEU A 92 -2.12 -37.04 7.62
CA LEU A 92 -3.41 -37.20 8.29
C LEU A 92 -4.36 -38.13 7.52
N ASP A 93 -4.16 -38.33 6.22
CA ASP A 93 -4.98 -39.21 5.39
C ASP A 93 -4.51 -40.67 5.38
N GLU A 94 -3.27 -40.93 5.82
CA GLU A 94 -2.71 -42.30 5.94
C GLU A 94 -2.96 -42.97 7.30
N SER A 95 -3.82 -42.42 8.16
CA SER A 95 -4.06 -42.89 9.52
C SER A 95 -4.81 -44.25 9.66
N ASP A 96 -5.08 -44.94 8.54
CA ASP A 96 -5.67 -46.31 8.55
C ASP A 96 -4.64 -47.44 8.47
N SER A 97 -3.35 -47.16 8.49
CA SER A 97 -2.31 -48.18 8.67
C SER A 97 -1.85 -48.17 10.14
N GLU A 98 -2.19 -49.22 10.86
CA GLU A 98 -1.74 -49.53 12.24
C GLU A 98 -0.21 -49.83 12.31
N ASP A 99 0.62 -49.12 11.57
CA ASP A 99 2.05 -49.14 11.79
C ASP A 99 2.36 -48.17 12.93
N GLU A 100 2.63 -48.77 14.12
CA GLU A 100 3.18 -48.10 15.30
C GLU A 100 4.31 -47.16 14.88
N TYR A 101 4.02 -45.87 14.82
CA TYR A 101 5.06 -44.86 14.67
C TYR A 101 5.99 -44.93 15.87
N ASP A 102 7.15 -45.56 15.67
CA ASP A 102 8.24 -45.57 16.63
C ASP A 102 8.69 -44.11 16.88
N ASP A 103 8.28 -43.57 18.03
CA ASP A 103 8.64 -42.22 18.47
C ASP A 103 10.15 -42.00 18.59
N ASN A 104 10.94 -43.08 18.50
CA ASN A 104 12.39 -43.10 18.54
C ASN A 104 13.06 -43.01 17.13
N GLN A 105 12.31 -42.95 16.04
CA GLN A 105 12.90 -42.86 14.72
C GLN A 105 13.55 -41.49 14.51
N THR A 106 14.89 -41.43 14.46
CA THR A 106 15.68 -40.22 14.25
C THR A 106 15.36 -39.62 12.88
N MET A 107 14.68 -38.48 12.82
CA MET A 107 14.39 -37.76 11.57
C MET A 107 15.66 -37.48 10.80
N ARG A 108 15.65 -37.74 9.48
CA ARG A 108 16.77 -37.46 8.60
C ARG A 108 16.61 -36.04 8.00
N ILE A 109 17.61 -35.20 8.17
CA ILE A 109 17.60 -33.84 7.63
C ILE A 109 17.96 -33.86 6.16
N ARG A 110 16.95 -33.81 5.28
CA ARG A 110 17.07 -33.77 3.83
C ARG A 110 16.24 -32.65 3.26
N GLY A 111 16.80 -31.90 2.29
CA GLY A 111 16.11 -30.79 1.68
C GLY A 111 15.73 -29.71 2.70
N LEU A 112 16.70 -29.37 3.57
CA LEU A 112 16.52 -28.37 4.59
C LEU A 112 16.49 -26.97 4.00
N TYR A 113 15.50 -26.17 4.34
CA TYR A 113 15.42 -24.76 3.99
C TYR A 113 14.66 -23.94 5.02
N TYR A 114 14.90 -22.64 4.99
CA TYR A 114 14.11 -21.66 5.71
C TYR A 114 12.99 -21.15 4.82
N ASN A 115 11.74 -21.23 5.29
CA ASN A 115 10.56 -20.75 4.60
C ASN A 115 10.34 -19.27 4.94
N HIS A 116 10.57 -18.41 3.96
CA HIS A 116 10.46 -16.97 4.11
C HIS A 116 8.98 -16.54 4.19
N THR A 117 8.72 -15.46 4.93
CA THR A 117 7.36 -14.93 5.09
C THR A 117 6.81 -14.34 3.80
N PHE A 118 7.71 -13.77 2.98
CA PHE A 118 7.38 -13.14 1.71
C PHE A 118 8.06 -13.88 0.57
N THR A 119 7.31 -14.06 -0.52
CA THR A 119 7.85 -14.51 -1.81
C THR A 119 8.65 -13.38 -2.45
N TYR A 120 9.52 -13.71 -3.40
CA TYR A 120 10.27 -12.69 -4.16
C TYR A 120 9.36 -11.78 -5.00
N GLU A 121 8.21 -12.28 -5.44
CA GLU A 121 7.20 -11.49 -6.15
C GLU A 121 6.55 -10.45 -5.23
N GLU A 122 6.20 -10.83 -4.00
CA GLU A 122 5.67 -9.89 -3.01
C GLU A 122 6.71 -8.83 -2.61
N ILE A 123 7.98 -9.24 -2.45
CA ILE A 123 9.08 -8.31 -2.19
C ILE A 123 9.28 -7.34 -3.34
N ASN A 124 9.26 -7.82 -4.59
CA ASN A 124 9.33 -6.94 -5.77
C ASN A 124 8.15 -5.97 -5.80
N SER A 125 6.93 -6.43 -5.51
CA SER A 125 5.74 -5.57 -5.45
C SER A 125 5.85 -4.49 -4.37
N MET A 126 6.42 -4.82 -3.20
CA MET A 126 6.71 -3.83 -2.15
C MET A 126 7.74 -2.79 -2.61
N ILE A 127 8.83 -3.24 -3.25
CA ILE A 127 9.88 -2.35 -3.76
C ILE A 127 9.33 -1.44 -4.86
N GLU A 128 8.57 -1.98 -5.80
CA GLU A 128 7.91 -1.21 -6.86
C GLU A 128 6.95 -0.17 -6.28
N SER A 129 6.14 -0.55 -5.29
CA SER A 129 5.25 0.39 -4.60
C SER A 129 6.01 1.56 -3.96
N ILE A 130 7.21 1.31 -3.40
CA ILE A 130 8.08 2.35 -2.86
C ILE A 130 8.64 3.23 -3.99
N LEU A 131 9.04 2.64 -5.12
CA LEU A 131 9.53 3.37 -6.29
C LEU A 131 8.45 4.25 -6.91
N PHE A 132 7.21 3.79 -6.97
CA PHE A 132 6.05 4.57 -7.45
C PHE A 132 5.53 5.58 -6.43
N SER A 133 5.91 5.46 -5.16
CA SER A 133 5.45 6.39 -4.13
C SER A 133 5.95 7.82 -4.39
N LYS A 134 5.03 8.77 -4.49
CA LYS A 134 5.31 10.20 -4.59
C LYS A 134 5.48 10.89 -3.23
N THR A 135 5.17 10.19 -2.14
CA THR A 135 5.23 10.72 -0.76
C THR A 135 6.58 10.50 -0.08
N ILE A 136 7.47 9.70 -0.69
CA ILE A 136 8.78 9.35 -0.14
C ILE A 136 9.86 9.95 -1.04
N ASP A 137 10.82 10.69 -0.49
CA ASP A 137 11.97 11.19 -1.25
C ASP A 137 12.89 10.04 -1.71
N THR A 138 13.71 10.28 -2.72
CA THR A 138 14.55 9.24 -3.34
C THR A 138 15.56 8.63 -2.37
N GLU A 139 16.16 9.42 -1.48
CA GLU A 139 17.15 8.92 -0.51
C GLU A 139 16.49 7.98 0.51
N SER A 140 15.35 8.40 1.06
CA SER A 140 14.56 7.57 2.00
C SER A 140 14.01 6.31 1.33
N ALA A 141 13.55 6.40 0.08
CA ALA A 141 13.10 5.25 -0.69
C ALA A 141 14.23 4.21 -0.86
N ASN A 142 15.42 4.66 -1.29
CA ASN A 142 16.57 3.77 -1.45
C ASN A 142 16.97 3.10 -0.13
N LYS A 143 16.98 3.84 0.99
CA LYS A 143 17.27 3.27 2.32
C LYS A 143 16.25 2.21 2.75
N ILE A 144 14.97 2.40 2.43
CA ILE A 144 13.93 1.41 2.75
C ILE A 144 14.10 0.18 1.86
N ILE A 145 14.33 0.37 0.56
CA ILE A 145 14.56 -0.72 -0.39
C ILE A 145 15.77 -1.56 0.04
N GLU A 146 16.88 -0.93 0.38
CA GLU A 146 18.07 -1.62 0.88
C GLU A 146 17.78 -2.46 2.13
N LYS A 147 17.00 -1.93 3.08
CA LYS A 147 16.59 -2.68 4.26
C LYS A 147 15.69 -3.88 3.91
N ILE A 148 14.78 -3.74 2.97
CA ILE A 148 13.93 -4.84 2.49
C ILE A 148 14.80 -5.91 1.86
N GLU A 149 15.67 -5.55 0.92
CA GLU A 149 16.56 -6.48 0.24
C GLU A 149 17.48 -7.20 1.24
N ASN A 150 18.10 -6.48 2.18
CA ASN A 150 19.06 -7.07 3.12
C ASN A 150 18.42 -7.96 4.20
N ASN A 151 17.14 -7.76 4.55
CA ASN A 151 16.52 -8.47 5.67
C ASN A 151 15.44 -9.48 5.26
N LEU A 152 14.88 -9.35 4.07
CA LEU A 152 13.76 -10.18 3.62
C LEU A 152 14.12 -11.10 2.45
N THR A 153 15.35 -11.00 1.91
CA THR A 153 15.76 -11.83 0.76
C THR A 153 16.95 -12.71 1.09
N THR A 154 17.21 -13.68 0.21
CA THR A 154 18.39 -14.54 0.26
C THR A 154 19.40 -14.11 -0.81
N LYS A 155 20.59 -14.73 -0.79
CA LYS A 155 21.61 -14.56 -1.86
C LYS A 155 21.11 -14.93 -3.26
N PHE A 156 20.01 -15.65 -3.36
CA PHE A 156 19.43 -16.09 -4.65
C PHE A 156 18.46 -15.06 -5.23
N TYR A 157 18.10 -14.07 -4.46
CA TYR A 157 17.18 -13.02 -4.91
C TYR A 157 17.76 -12.25 -6.10
N LYS A 158 16.99 -12.20 -7.16
CA LYS A 158 17.30 -11.40 -8.36
C LYS A 158 16.50 -10.11 -8.30
N LYS A 159 17.19 -8.97 -8.14
CA LYS A 159 16.57 -7.64 -8.08
C LYS A 159 15.69 -7.40 -9.31
N GLY A 160 14.38 -7.60 -9.19
CA GLY A 160 13.41 -7.43 -10.28
C GLY A 160 13.27 -5.97 -10.71
N ALA A 161 13.29 -5.06 -9.74
CA ALA A 161 13.10 -3.63 -9.95
C ALA A 161 14.35 -2.85 -10.37
N LYS A 162 15.51 -3.50 -10.61
CA LYS A 162 16.82 -2.83 -10.89
C LYS A 162 16.82 -1.87 -12.08
N ASN A 163 15.92 -2.08 -13.04
CA ASN A 163 15.81 -1.26 -14.23
C ASN A 163 14.67 -0.25 -14.16
N ILE A 164 13.94 -0.19 -13.04
CA ILE A 164 12.86 0.77 -12.82
C ILE A 164 13.48 2.07 -12.31
N CYS A 165 13.40 3.12 -13.12
CA CYS A 165 13.93 4.44 -12.77
C CYS A 165 12.84 5.32 -12.18
N ARG A 166 13.12 5.89 -11.01
CA ARG A 166 12.22 6.84 -10.37
C ARG A 166 12.38 8.24 -10.96
N VAL A 167 11.26 8.89 -11.26
CA VAL A 167 11.24 10.30 -11.64
C VAL A 167 11.19 11.15 -10.37
N LYS A 168 11.99 12.25 -10.35
CA LYS A 168 11.98 13.18 -9.23
C LYS A 168 10.67 13.98 -9.22
N GLU A 169 9.93 13.83 -8.16
CA GLU A 169 8.72 14.62 -7.92
C GLU A 169 9.06 15.96 -7.24
N PRO A 170 8.25 17.01 -7.44
CA PRO A 170 8.37 18.22 -6.65
C PRO A 170 8.31 17.90 -5.15
N VAL A 171 9.20 18.50 -4.38
CA VAL A 171 9.23 18.32 -2.93
C VAL A 171 7.88 18.79 -2.36
N LEU A 172 7.16 17.86 -1.76
CA LEU A 172 5.99 18.17 -0.94
C LEU A 172 6.45 18.63 0.44
N ALA A 173 5.54 19.14 1.24
CA ALA A 173 5.80 19.65 2.58
C ALA A 173 6.72 18.75 3.42
N ASP A 174 7.33 19.34 4.45
CA ASP A 174 8.15 18.65 5.42
C ASP A 174 7.45 17.39 5.94
N ARG A 175 8.15 16.24 5.84
CA ARG A 175 7.59 14.93 6.18
C ARG A 175 7.26 14.80 7.67
N GLU A 176 8.02 15.42 8.54
CA GLU A 176 7.75 15.38 9.97
C GLU A 176 6.48 16.15 10.30
N ILE A 177 6.32 17.33 9.70
CA ILE A 177 5.09 18.13 9.82
C ILE A 177 3.89 17.36 9.26
N LEU A 178 4.01 16.79 8.06
CA LEU A 178 2.96 15.99 7.45
C LEU A 178 2.57 14.80 8.34
N ARG A 179 3.53 14.07 8.88
CA ARG A 179 3.29 12.94 9.78
C ARG A 179 2.59 13.37 11.06
N LYS A 180 3.02 14.48 11.66
CA LYS A 180 2.36 15.05 12.83
C LYS A 180 0.91 15.45 12.53
N ASN A 181 0.69 16.07 11.38
CA ASN A 181 -0.65 16.46 10.93
C ASN A 181 -1.55 15.23 10.77
N LEU A 182 -1.08 14.19 10.07
CA LEU A 182 -1.81 12.94 9.89
C LEU A 182 -2.19 12.29 11.23
N LEU A 183 -1.27 12.21 12.19
CA LEU A 183 -1.54 11.65 13.52
C LEU A 183 -2.57 12.46 14.29
N THR A 184 -2.52 13.80 14.21
CA THR A 184 -3.49 14.65 14.90
C THR A 184 -4.88 14.51 14.29
N ILE A 185 -4.97 14.49 12.96
CA ILE A 185 -6.24 14.28 12.23
C ILE A 185 -6.80 12.90 12.54
N GLN A 186 -5.98 11.85 12.53
CA GLN A 186 -6.42 10.49 12.87
C GLN A 186 -7.03 10.42 14.27
N ARG A 187 -6.35 11.00 15.27
CA ARG A 187 -6.89 11.06 16.65
C ARG A 187 -8.21 11.79 16.73
N ALA A 188 -8.39 12.85 15.93
CA ALA A 188 -9.64 13.59 15.91
C ALA A 188 -10.78 12.79 15.25
N ILE A 189 -10.49 12.04 14.19
CA ILE A 189 -11.45 11.13 13.56
C ILE A 189 -11.86 10.02 14.53
N ASP A 190 -10.89 9.36 15.17
CA ASP A 190 -11.13 8.28 16.13
C ASP A 190 -11.92 8.78 17.35
N GLY A 191 -11.63 10.00 17.80
CA GLY A 191 -12.34 10.65 18.90
C GLY A 191 -13.68 11.28 18.51
N GLY A 192 -14.03 11.34 17.24
CA GLY A 192 -15.26 12.01 16.76
C GLY A 192 -15.29 13.51 17.07
N VAL A 193 -14.15 14.20 17.03
CA VAL A 193 -14.01 15.61 17.40
C VAL A 193 -13.50 16.46 16.24
N GLN A 194 -13.78 17.77 16.32
CA GLN A 194 -13.34 18.76 15.35
C GLN A 194 -11.84 19.03 15.42
N ILE A 195 -11.29 19.51 14.33
CA ILE A 195 -9.93 20.08 14.27
C ILE A 195 -9.99 21.53 13.84
N SER A 196 -8.99 22.31 14.28
CA SER A 196 -8.74 23.67 13.83
C SER A 196 -7.33 23.79 13.28
N PHE A 197 -7.14 24.52 12.19
CA PHE A 197 -5.84 24.63 11.50
C PHE A 197 -5.76 25.92 10.69
N THR A 198 -4.53 26.33 10.36
CA THR A 198 -4.23 27.36 9.37
C THR A 198 -4.07 26.69 7.99
N PHE A 199 -4.87 27.11 7.00
CA PHE A 199 -4.74 26.60 5.62
C PHE A 199 -3.88 27.55 4.81
N ASN A 200 -2.83 26.99 4.16
CA ASN A 200 -1.81 27.72 3.47
C ASN A 200 -1.87 27.50 1.95
N GLY A 201 -1.21 28.41 1.22
CA GLY A 201 -0.87 28.27 -0.20
C GLY A 201 0.60 28.61 -0.42
N TYR A 202 1.13 28.28 -1.59
CA TYR A 202 2.48 28.69 -1.98
C TYR A 202 2.44 30.07 -2.64
N ASP A 203 3.30 30.98 -2.19
CA ASP A 203 3.54 32.25 -2.86
C ASP A 203 4.51 32.07 -4.06
N LYS A 204 4.77 33.17 -4.78
CA LYS A 204 5.71 33.18 -5.91
C LYS A 204 7.15 32.84 -5.54
N TYR A 205 7.51 32.92 -4.27
CA TYR A 205 8.82 32.55 -3.74
C TYR A 205 8.86 31.12 -3.22
N LYS A 206 7.81 30.31 -3.47
CA LYS A 206 7.66 28.93 -3.03
C LYS A 206 7.59 28.75 -1.52
N LYS A 207 7.16 29.78 -0.80
CA LYS A 207 6.93 29.75 0.64
C LYS A 207 5.47 29.51 0.95
N LEU A 208 5.19 28.69 1.97
CA LEU A 208 3.85 28.51 2.49
C LEU A 208 3.43 29.78 3.25
N VAL A 209 2.32 30.35 2.85
CA VAL A 209 1.71 31.52 3.48
C VAL A 209 0.23 31.25 3.74
N PRO A 210 -0.36 31.73 4.84
CA PRO A 210 -1.78 31.57 5.12
C PRO A 210 -2.64 32.15 3.99
N ASN A 211 -3.66 31.41 3.55
CA ASN A 211 -4.63 31.90 2.56
C ASN A 211 -5.54 32.98 3.15
N HIS A 212 -5.75 32.98 4.45
CA HIS A 212 -6.51 33.98 5.19
C HIS A 212 -6.07 34.01 6.68
N ASN A 213 -6.43 35.07 7.37
CA ASN A 213 -5.98 35.33 8.75
C ASN A 213 -6.75 34.56 9.85
N LYS A 214 -7.72 33.73 9.47
CA LYS A 214 -8.53 32.96 10.43
C LYS A 214 -8.21 31.47 10.30
N LYS A 215 -8.15 30.77 11.43
CA LYS A 215 -8.10 29.30 11.42
C LYS A 215 -9.41 28.72 10.87
N ASP A 216 -9.29 27.66 10.11
CA ASP A 216 -10.44 26.85 9.69
C ASP A 216 -10.73 25.80 10.75
N THR A 217 -12.00 25.64 11.10
CA THR A 217 -12.47 24.57 11.98
C THR A 217 -13.39 23.64 11.19
N VAL A 218 -13.11 22.35 11.24
CA VAL A 218 -13.83 21.35 10.47
C VAL A 218 -14.05 20.07 11.27
N SER A 219 -15.10 19.32 10.92
CA SER A 219 -15.34 17.95 11.38
C SER A 219 -14.67 16.98 10.42
N PRO A 220 -13.60 16.26 10.82
CA PRO A 220 -12.87 15.35 9.95
C PRO A 220 -13.54 13.98 9.85
N TYR A 221 -13.47 13.31 8.66
CA TYR A 221 -14.09 11.99 8.48
C TYR A 221 -13.21 10.96 7.78
N TYR A 222 -12.48 11.33 6.72
CA TYR A 222 -11.64 10.42 5.96
C TYR A 222 -10.31 11.07 5.58
N ILE A 223 -9.24 10.29 5.66
CA ILE A 223 -7.94 10.63 5.08
C ILE A 223 -7.79 9.81 3.79
N VAL A 224 -7.58 10.48 2.66
CA VAL A 224 -7.49 9.86 1.34
C VAL A 224 -6.11 10.13 0.75
N ALA A 225 -5.44 9.08 0.28
CA ALA A 225 -4.20 9.19 -0.48
C ALA A 225 -4.53 9.18 -1.98
N SER A 226 -4.16 10.24 -2.69
CA SER A 226 -4.39 10.35 -4.13
C SER A 226 -3.30 11.20 -4.78
N GLY A 227 -2.80 10.79 -5.94
CA GLY A 227 -1.83 11.54 -6.73
C GLY A 227 -0.54 11.91 -5.96
N GLY A 228 -0.14 11.08 -4.98
CA GLY A 228 1.03 11.33 -4.13
C GLY A 228 0.82 12.38 -3.05
N ARG A 229 -0.42 12.68 -2.69
CA ARG A 229 -0.80 13.61 -1.62
C ARG A 229 -1.83 12.99 -0.70
N TYR A 230 -1.93 13.57 0.50
CA TYR A 230 -2.99 13.22 1.45
C TYR A 230 -4.03 14.34 1.48
N TYR A 231 -5.29 13.94 1.43
CA TYR A 231 -6.45 14.80 1.49
C TYR A 231 -7.31 14.43 2.69
N LEU A 232 -7.86 15.44 3.33
CA LEU A 232 -8.86 15.28 4.37
C LEU A 232 -10.23 15.58 3.76
N LEU A 233 -11.17 14.62 3.86
CA LEU A 233 -12.58 14.86 3.65
C LEU A 233 -13.18 15.25 5.00
N ALA A 234 -13.80 16.43 5.03
CA ALA A 234 -14.29 17.05 6.24
C ALA A 234 -15.59 17.83 5.98
N CYS A 235 -16.25 18.28 7.03
CA CYS A 235 -17.33 19.26 6.95
C CYS A 235 -16.90 20.57 7.61
N LYS A 236 -16.91 21.65 6.85
CA LYS A 236 -16.86 23.00 7.37
C LYS A 236 -18.28 23.53 7.48
N GLU A 237 -18.77 23.78 8.70
CA GLU A 237 -20.06 24.41 8.88
C GLU A 237 -19.99 25.89 8.49
N LEU A 238 -20.89 26.31 7.62
CA LEU A 238 -21.01 27.69 7.19
C LEU A 238 -22.38 28.22 7.63
N VAL A 239 -22.39 29.33 8.38
CA VAL A 239 -23.60 29.99 8.81
C VAL A 239 -23.80 31.22 7.92
N PHE A 240 -24.89 31.24 7.20
CA PHE A 240 -25.29 32.37 6.36
C PHE A 240 -26.78 32.64 6.50
N SER A 241 -27.16 33.88 6.83
CA SER A 241 -28.56 34.28 7.01
C SER A 241 -29.35 33.32 7.89
N GLU A 242 -28.83 32.98 9.08
CA GLU A 242 -29.42 32.07 10.07
C GLU A 242 -29.54 30.59 9.64
N LYS A 243 -29.08 30.25 8.43
CA LYS A 243 -29.04 28.88 7.95
C LYS A 243 -27.62 28.31 8.08
N THR A 244 -27.53 27.08 8.58
CA THR A 244 -26.27 26.34 8.67
C THR A 244 -26.18 25.38 7.50
N PHE A 245 -25.13 25.55 6.71
CA PHE A 245 -24.79 24.68 5.58
C PHE A 245 -23.69 23.70 5.99
N ARG A 246 -23.89 22.44 5.69
CA ARG A 246 -23.02 21.33 6.07
C ARG A 246 -22.64 20.51 4.84
N ASN A 247 -21.77 21.06 4.03
CA ASN A 247 -21.29 20.36 2.83
C ASN A 247 -19.93 19.71 3.07
N MET A 248 -19.68 18.62 2.37
CA MET A 248 -18.34 18.04 2.29
C MET A 248 -17.35 19.09 1.76
N SER A 249 -16.17 19.10 2.35
CA SER A 249 -15.03 19.88 1.91
C SER A 249 -13.80 18.99 1.84
N ILE A 250 -12.88 19.28 0.91
CA ILE A 250 -11.67 18.51 0.71
C ILE A 250 -10.46 19.42 0.91
N TRP A 251 -9.54 18.98 1.76
CA TRP A 251 -8.39 19.78 2.19
C TRP A 251 -7.10 19.01 1.97
N ARG A 252 -6.11 19.64 1.36
CA ARG A 252 -4.76 19.08 1.24
C ARG A 252 -4.05 19.16 2.59
N ILE A 253 -3.68 18.01 3.15
CA ILE A 253 -3.08 17.93 4.50
C ILE A 253 -1.66 18.54 4.52
N ASP A 254 -0.93 18.47 3.42
CA ASP A 254 0.39 19.07 3.28
C ASP A 254 0.37 20.61 3.27
N LEU A 255 -0.79 21.23 3.09
CA LEU A 255 -0.99 22.67 3.17
C LEU A 255 -1.55 23.14 4.52
N MET A 256 -1.75 22.24 5.47
CA MET A 256 -2.22 22.59 6.81
C MET A 256 -1.06 22.84 7.75
N SER A 257 -1.18 23.84 8.59
CA SER A 257 -0.27 24.10 9.70
C SER A 257 -1.05 24.35 10.98
N GLU A 258 -0.36 24.25 12.14
CA GLU A 258 -0.92 24.52 13.46
C GLU A 258 -2.23 23.75 13.74
N ILE A 259 -2.26 22.44 13.36
CA ILE A 259 -3.45 21.61 13.59
C ILE A 259 -3.61 21.34 15.08
N GLU A 260 -4.78 21.64 15.61
CA GLU A 260 -5.16 21.40 17.01
C GLU A 260 -6.58 20.86 17.12
N ILE A 261 -6.90 20.23 18.25
CA ILE A 261 -8.27 19.79 18.58
C ILE A 261 -8.85 20.85 19.52
N PRO A 262 -9.77 21.70 19.05
CA PRO A 262 -10.32 22.79 19.85
C PRO A 262 -11.12 22.24 21.05
N GLY A 263 -11.01 22.90 22.18
CA GLY A 263 -11.70 22.52 23.41
C GLY A 263 -11.17 21.25 24.07
N ARG A 264 -10.01 20.72 23.65
CA ARG A 264 -9.36 19.58 24.31
C ARG A 264 -8.67 20.07 25.58
N ASP A 265 -8.96 19.40 26.69
CA ASP A 265 -8.28 19.61 27.97
C ASP A 265 -7.95 18.25 28.60
N GLU A 266 -6.68 17.85 28.52
CA GLU A 266 -6.21 16.56 29.05
C GLU A 266 -6.30 16.50 30.59
N LYS A 267 -6.16 17.63 31.28
CA LYS A 267 -6.23 17.70 32.75
C LYS A 267 -7.64 17.41 33.27
N HIS A 268 -8.66 17.82 32.51
CA HIS A 268 -10.07 17.64 32.88
C HIS A 268 -10.75 16.53 32.07
N ASN A 269 -9.97 15.73 31.33
CA ASN A 269 -10.47 14.63 30.47
C ASN A 269 -11.52 15.09 29.43
N ILE A 270 -11.36 16.31 28.88
CA ILE A 270 -12.21 16.85 27.82
C ILE A 270 -11.58 16.52 26.48
N ASN A 271 -12.27 15.74 25.64
CA ASN A 271 -11.74 15.24 24.37
C ASN A 271 -11.76 16.26 23.23
N GLY A 272 -12.50 17.36 23.34
CA GLY A 272 -12.64 18.38 22.31
C GLY A 272 -14.09 18.63 21.90
N ILE A 273 -14.29 19.48 20.89
CA ILE A 273 -15.62 19.80 20.36
C ILE A 273 -16.10 18.64 19.47
N PRO A 274 -17.30 18.06 19.71
CA PRO A 274 -17.80 16.96 18.88
C PRO A 274 -17.95 17.32 17.41
N SER A 275 -17.61 16.38 16.53
CA SER A 275 -17.83 16.49 15.09
C SER A 275 -19.32 16.40 14.74
N VAL A 276 -19.69 17.04 13.64
CA VAL A 276 -21.02 16.84 13.01
C VAL A 276 -21.16 15.38 12.60
N SER A 277 -22.31 14.77 12.83
CA SER A 277 -22.56 13.38 12.38
C SER A 277 -22.55 13.28 10.86
N LYS A 278 -21.89 12.24 10.30
CA LYS A 278 -21.71 12.04 8.86
C LYS A 278 -23.00 12.18 8.04
N TRP A 279 -24.10 11.63 8.56
CA TRP A 279 -25.39 11.63 7.87
C TRP A 279 -26.06 13.03 7.76
N LYS A 280 -25.52 14.03 8.48
CA LYS A 280 -25.94 15.44 8.40
C LYS A 280 -25.10 16.26 7.42
N VAL A 281 -24.13 15.63 6.75
CA VAL A 281 -23.20 16.31 5.84
C VAL A 281 -23.56 15.96 4.41
N ASP A 282 -23.92 16.97 3.65
CA ASP A 282 -24.27 16.82 2.25
C ASP A 282 -23.04 16.39 1.44
N ASN A 283 -23.27 15.46 0.51
CA ASN A 283 -22.27 14.92 -0.42
C ASN A 283 -21.09 14.13 0.21
N LEU A 284 -21.10 13.92 1.53
CA LEU A 284 -20.10 13.07 2.18
C LEU A 284 -20.49 11.60 2.00
N PRO A 285 -19.57 10.73 1.52
CA PRO A 285 -19.84 9.29 1.46
C PRO A 285 -20.06 8.73 2.87
N GLN A 286 -21.16 7.98 3.06
CA GLN A 286 -21.46 7.36 4.36
C GLN A 286 -20.53 6.18 4.65
N SER A 287 -20.16 5.42 3.61
CA SER A 287 -19.10 4.42 3.59
C SER A 287 -18.05 4.78 2.54
N TRP A 288 -16.81 4.40 2.78
CA TRP A 288 -15.76 4.63 1.81
C TRP A 288 -15.97 3.76 0.56
N SER A 289 -15.73 4.35 -0.62
CA SER A 289 -15.69 3.67 -1.91
C SER A 289 -14.39 4.07 -2.63
N GLU A 290 -13.67 3.11 -3.17
CA GLU A 290 -12.47 3.33 -3.98
C GLU A 290 -12.79 4.12 -5.26
N ASP A 291 -14.02 4.06 -5.74
CA ASP A 291 -14.50 4.81 -6.91
C ASP A 291 -14.69 6.31 -6.66
N PHE A 292 -14.50 6.78 -5.42
CA PHE A 292 -14.70 8.19 -5.07
C PHE A 292 -13.96 9.13 -6.02
N GLN A 293 -12.72 8.81 -6.37
CA GLN A 293 -11.89 9.64 -7.23
C GLN A 293 -12.41 9.71 -8.68
N LEU A 294 -13.09 8.67 -9.19
CA LEU A 294 -13.63 8.66 -10.55
C LEU A 294 -14.70 9.73 -10.76
N SER A 295 -15.44 10.07 -9.70
CA SER A 295 -16.43 11.14 -9.70
C SER A 295 -15.92 12.50 -9.20
N HIS A 296 -14.77 12.51 -8.50
CA HIS A 296 -14.15 13.69 -7.90
C HIS A 296 -12.71 13.87 -8.44
N LEU A 297 -12.59 14.02 -9.76
CA LEU A 297 -11.30 14.19 -10.43
C LEU A 297 -10.44 15.25 -9.74
N ASN A 298 -9.15 14.98 -9.57
CA ASN A 298 -8.21 15.85 -8.86
C ASN A 298 -8.66 16.24 -7.45
N MET A 299 -9.47 15.41 -6.79
CA MET A 299 -10.05 15.67 -5.47
C MET A 299 -10.86 16.97 -5.43
N SER A 300 -11.64 17.22 -6.47
CA SER A 300 -12.59 18.34 -6.49
C SER A 300 -13.79 18.05 -5.58
N PHE A 301 -14.27 19.08 -4.89
CA PHE A 301 -15.30 18.95 -3.85
C PHE A 301 -16.73 19.28 -4.32
N ASP A 302 -16.89 19.78 -5.55
CA ASP A 302 -18.21 20.08 -6.11
C ASP A 302 -18.98 18.81 -6.48
N ASN A 303 -20.31 18.91 -6.46
CA ASN A 303 -21.19 17.75 -6.62
C ASN A 303 -21.04 17.11 -7.99
N PRO A 304 -20.80 15.78 -8.05
CA PRO A 304 -20.77 15.08 -9.30
C PRO A 304 -22.14 15.04 -9.98
N VAL A 305 -22.18 15.48 -11.23
CA VAL A 305 -23.37 15.42 -12.10
C VAL A 305 -23.10 14.60 -13.34
N LYS A 306 -24.14 14.18 -14.04
CA LYS A 306 -24.01 13.51 -15.33
C LYS A 306 -23.60 14.53 -16.40
N ILE A 307 -22.47 14.26 -17.05
CA ILE A 307 -21.89 15.10 -18.10
C ILE A 307 -21.79 14.27 -19.37
N LYS A 308 -22.24 14.81 -20.49
CA LYS A 308 -22.04 14.21 -21.79
C LYS A 308 -20.82 14.83 -22.45
N LEU A 309 -19.95 13.96 -22.91
CA LEU A 309 -18.74 14.32 -23.65
C LEU A 309 -18.89 13.88 -25.10
N ARG A 310 -18.37 14.69 -26.00
CA ARG A 310 -18.29 14.39 -27.41
C ARG A 310 -16.84 14.05 -27.74
N ILE A 311 -16.57 12.78 -28.03
CA ILE A 311 -15.24 12.25 -28.34
C ILE A 311 -15.03 12.34 -29.84
N LYS A 312 -13.96 13.01 -30.26
CA LYS A 312 -13.63 13.14 -31.68
C LYS A 312 -13.27 11.78 -32.26
N SER A 313 -13.97 11.40 -33.30
CA SER A 313 -13.63 10.20 -34.07
C SER A 313 -12.54 10.55 -35.09
N PRO A 314 -11.37 9.88 -35.05
CA PRO A 314 -10.36 10.06 -36.09
C PRO A 314 -10.92 9.65 -37.45
N LYS A 315 -10.40 10.29 -38.52
CA LYS A 315 -10.83 10.02 -39.89
C LYS A 315 -9.74 9.29 -40.68
N GLU A 316 -10.14 8.51 -41.68
CA GLU A 316 -9.17 7.99 -42.64
C GLU A 316 -8.50 9.13 -43.38
N LYS A 317 -7.19 9.04 -43.55
CA LYS A 317 -6.38 10.12 -44.16
C LYS A 317 -6.81 10.43 -45.60
N ASP A 318 -7.17 9.37 -46.33
CA ASP A 318 -7.55 9.46 -47.73
C ASP A 318 -9.08 9.53 -47.94
N ASN A 319 -9.86 9.37 -46.88
CA ASN A 319 -11.32 9.50 -46.89
C ASN A 319 -11.82 10.15 -45.59
N PRO A 320 -11.83 11.51 -45.55
CA PRO A 320 -12.24 12.24 -44.35
C PRO A 320 -13.69 11.98 -43.89
N SER A 321 -14.55 11.43 -44.73
CA SER A 321 -15.92 11.11 -44.39
C SER A 321 -16.04 9.75 -43.66
N LYS A 322 -14.98 8.94 -43.66
CA LYS A 322 -15.00 7.61 -43.01
C LYS A 322 -14.34 7.69 -41.64
N PRO A 323 -15.13 7.52 -40.57
CA PRO A 323 -14.57 7.50 -39.23
C PRO A 323 -13.74 6.23 -38.99
N LEU A 324 -12.60 6.41 -38.33
CA LEU A 324 -11.85 5.35 -37.70
C LEU A 324 -12.38 5.14 -36.27
N ARG A 325 -12.00 4.01 -35.67
CA ARG A 325 -12.31 3.77 -34.25
C ARG A 325 -11.66 4.83 -33.38
N ALA A 326 -12.44 5.49 -32.51
CA ALA A 326 -11.92 6.39 -31.51
C ALA A 326 -11.08 5.62 -30.47
N ASP A 327 -10.04 6.27 -29.95
CA ASP A 327 -9.24 5.76 -28.84
C ASP A 327 -9.87 6.18 -27.51
N TYR A 328 -10.18 5.20 -26.70
CA TYR A 328 -10.80 5.38 -25.38
C TYR A 328 -9.82 5.20 -24.22
N THR A 329 -8.52 5.00 -24.48
CA THR A 329 -7.53 4.76 -23.41
C THR A 329 -7.57 5.86 -22.36
N PHE A 330 -7.60 7.14 -22.78
CA PHE A 330 -7.68 8.28 -21.87
C PHE A 330 -8.99 8.34 -21.05
N MET A 331 -10.09 7.81 -21.59
CA MET A 331 -11.35 7.70 -20.84
C MET A 331 -11.24 6.61 -19.78
N TYR A 332 -10.66 5.47 -20.16
CA TYR A 332 -10.48 4.35 -19.25
C TYR A 332 -9.51 4.68 -18.11
N ASP A 333 -8.41 5.37 -18.40
CA ASP A 333 -7.40 5.78 -17.41
C ASP A 333 -7.98 6.67 -16.31
N TRP A 334 -9.01 7.47 -16.61
CA TRP A 334 -9.60 8.42 -15.67
C TRP A 334 -10.94 7.99 -15.08
N PHE A 335 -11.75 7.25 -15.81
CA PHE A 335 -13.12 6.91 -15.41
C PHE A 335 -13.33 5.40 -15.28
N GLY A 336 -12.35 4.57 -15.64
CA GLY A 336 -12.47 3.12 -15.60
C GLY A 336 -13.75 2.63 -16.28
N ASP A 337 -14.48 1.73 -15.65
CA ASP A 337 -15.75 1.19 -16.15
C ASP A 337 -16.96 2.10 -15.90
N THR A 338 -16.77 3.30 -15.32
CA THR A 338 -17.88 4.18 -14.94
C THR A 338 -18.41 5.04 -16.09
N PHE A 339 -17.63 5.27 -17.13
CA PHE A 339 -18.12 5.96 -18.31
C PHE A 339 -19.06 5.05 -19.13
N LYS A 340 -20.04 5.67 -19.79
CA LYS A 340 -21.04 4.96 -20.60
C LYS A 340 -21.02 5.48 -22.03
N TYR A 341 -20.76 4.61 -22.99
CA TYR A 341 -21.00 4.91 -24.38
C TYR A 341 -22.51 5.04 -24.61
N ILE A 342 -22.96 6.10 -25.28
CA ILE A 342 -24.37 6.38 -25.58
C ILE A 342 -24.66 6.07 -27.04
N ARG A 343 -23.96 6.71 -27.97
CA ARG A 343 -24.13 6.55 -29.40
C ARG A 343 -22.97 7.18 -30.17
N THR A 344 -22.83 6.81 -31.43
CA THR A 344 -22.09 7.57 -32.44
C THR A 344 -23.08 8.49 -33.18
N GLU A 345 -22.68 9.71 -33.51
CA GLU A 345 -23.50 10.62 -34.33
C GLU A 345 -23.61 10.11 -35.77
N GLU A 346 -24.81 10.19 -36.37
CA GLU A 346 -25.10 9.69 -37.70
C GLU A 346 -24.59 10.60 -38.83
N SER A 347 -24.27 11.83 -38.48
CA SER A 347 -23.75 12.87 -39.42
C SER A 347 -22.31 13.21 -39.10
N GLU A 348 -21.60 13.78 -40.10
CA GLU A 348 -20.25 14.31 -39.86
C GLU A 348 -20.23 15.32 -38.69
N PRO A 349 -19.23 15.22 -37.84
CA PRO A 349 -17.99 14.44 -37.93
C PRO A 349 -18.05 12.99 -37.38
N TYR A 350 -19.22 12.40 -37.15
CA TYR A 350 -19.42 11.02 -36.64
C TYR A 350 -18.75 10.79 -35.27
N ASP A 351 -18.84 11.76 -34.41
CA ASP A 351 -18.23 11.71 -33.09
C ASP A 351 -19.02 10.80 -32.14
N ASP A 352 -18.33 10.25 -31.16
CA ASP A 352 -18.97 9.41 -30.15
C ASP A 352 -19.46 10.25 -28.97
N ILE A 353 -20.65 9.94 -28.49
CA ILE A 353 -21.23 10.55 -27.30
C ILE A 353 -21.07 9.58 -26.15
N VAL A 354 -20.42 10.02 -25.08
CA VAL A 354 -20.27 9.27 -23.83
C VAL A 354 -20.84 10.06 -22.66
N GLU A 355 -21.27 9.36 -21.62
CA GLU A 355 -21.77 9.94 -20.37
C GLU A 355 -20.83 9.51 -19.23
N VAL A 356 -20.46 10.48 -18.41
CA VAL A 356 -19.72 10.28 -17.16
C VAL A 356 -20.44 10.99 -16.02
N LYS A 357 -20.27 10.51 -14.78
CA LYS A 357 -20.70 11.22 -13.57
C LYS A 357 -19.47 11.81 -12.92
N CYS A 358 -19.33 13.11 -12.95
CA CYS A 358 -18.13 13.79 -12.45
C CYS A 358 -18.45 15.23 -11.98
N SER A 359 -17.54 15.77 -11.18
CA SER A 359 -17.48 17.16 -10.77
C SER A 359 -17.38 18.08 -12.01
N PRO A 360 -18.28 19.04 -12.24
CA PRO A 360 -18.22 19.93 -13.40
C PRO A 360 -16.95 20.77 -13.48
N TYR A 361 -16.50 21.29 -12.33
CA TYR A 361 -15.27 22.08 -12.28
C TYR A 361 -14.03 21.27 -12.67
N ALA A 362 -13.88 20.08 -12.08
CA ALA A 362 -12.79 19.18 -12.40
C ALA A 362 -12.86 18.71 -13.86
N MET A 363 -14.08 18.42 -14.36
CA MET A 363 -14.28 18.03 -15.75
C MET A 363 -13.83 19.09 -16.73
N ALA A 364 -14.15 20.36 -16.48
CA ALA A 364 -13.72 21.45 -17.34
C ALA A 364 -12.19 21.52 -17.44
N ASN A 365 -11.49 21.42 -16.31
CA ASN A 365 -10.03 21.42 -16.28
C ASN A 365 -9.42 20.16 -16.94
N TRP A 366 -10.03 19.00 -16.72
CA TRP A 366 -9.62 17.75 -17.35
C TRP A 366 -9.81 17.79 -18.87
N ALA A 367 -10.96 18.26 -19.35
CA ALA A 367 -11.27 18.35 -20.77
C ALA A 367 -10.29 19.24 -21.54
N LEU A 368 -9.76 20.29 -20.91
CA LEU A 368 -8.73 21.15 -21.51
C LEU A 368 -7.44 20.38 -21.82
N GLN A 369 -7.08 19.34 -21.08
CA GLN A 369 -5.91 18.52 -21.36
C GLN A 369 -6.10 17.66 -22.62
N TYR A 370 -7.35 17.34 -22.97
CA TYR A 370 -7.72 16.45 -24.06
C TYR A 370 -8.46 17.15 -25.22
N LEU A 371 -8.23 18.45 -25.43
CA LEU A 371 -8.86 19.26 -26.49
C LEU A 371 -8.71 18.66 -27.89
N SER A 372 -7.61 17.95 -28.15
CA SER A 372 -7.40 17.26 -29.43
C SER A 372 -8.35 16.08 -29.63
N LEU A 373 -8.86 15.48 -28.54
CA LEU A 373 -9.68 14.26 -28.54
C LEU A 373 -11.15 14.54 -28.21
N ILE A 374 -11.46 15.69 -27.59
CA ILE A 374 -12.80 16.04 -27.12
C ILE A 374 -13.26 17.35 -27.78
N HIS A 375 -14.55 17.41 -28.12
CA HIS A 375 -15.22 18.66 -28.39
C HIS A 375 -15.78 19.26 -27.10
N ILE A 376 -15.37 20.45 -26.73
CA ILE A 376 -16.01 21.22 -25.67
C ILE A 376 -17.11 22.03 -26.33
N SER A 377 -18.37 21.67 -26.10
CA SER A 377 -19.53 22.50 -26.41
C SER A 377 -19.85 23.36 -25.19
N GLU A 378 -20.28 24.60 -25.43
CA GLU A 378 -20.81 25.44 -24.35
C GLU A 378 -21.98 24.69 -23.66
N PRO A 379 -22.07 24.73 -22.31
CA PRO A 379 -23.23 24.16 -21.64
C PRO A 379 -24.48 24.86 -22.15
N THR A 380 -25.37 24.12 -22.75
CA THR A 380 -26.72 24.61 -23.07
C THR A 380 -27.35 25.04 -21.75
N ARG A 381 -27.62 26.35 -21.62
CA ARG A 381 -28.31 26.97 -20.49
C ARG A 381 -29.70 26.42 -20.31
#